data_fd734284e296e43102ec0e8fc73de767
#
_entry.id   fd734284e296e43102ec0e8fc73de767
#
_cell.length_a   1.000
_cell.length_b   1.000
_cell.length_c   1.000
_cell.angle_alpha   90.00
_cell.angle_beta   90.00
_cell.angle_gamma   90.00
#
_symmetry.space_group_name_H-M   'P 1'
#
loop_
_entity.id
_entity.type
_entity.pdbx_description
1 polymer ?
#
loop_
_entity_poly.entity_id
_entity_poly.type
_entity_poly.pdbx_seq_one_letter_code
_entity_poly.pdbx_strand_id
1 'polypeptide(L)'
;ADALVQIEQNTGNSLVQDIGSALANKPPASDAEIQLIQSRLVLGKTVHDLGLDISVTKNTFPIFGAGWDRLMGRSNDTVKVTDFVLPKGAADQTFTLTVLGPKQYQLTSDAGLSARGEVGQMLTKDGVSMMVSAIHAQEGGEFTVTKFSTLGMINNLQNNLTVTENGKDTGVLSMTFTGEDKDQIRDILNSITRNYLEQNVERKS
;
A
#
# COMPACT_ATOMS: atom_id res chain seq x y z
N ALA A 1 -5.45 -2.23 -16.25
CA ALA A 1 -5.82 -0.84 -16.54
C ALA A 1 -4.64 0.06 -16.19
N ASP A 2 -4.39 1.06 -17.01
CA ASP A 2 -3.31 2.02 -16.82
C ASP A 2 -3.89 3.37 -16.42
N ALA A 3 -3.22 4.08 -15.53
CA ALA A 3 -3.51 5.47 -15.18
C ALA A 3 -2.23 6.30 -15.34
N LEU A 4 -2.36 7.53 -15.85
CA LEU A 4 -1.28 8.47 -16.08
C LEU A 4 -1.40 9.66 -15.14
N VAL A 5 -0.32 9.98 -14.43
CA VAL A 5 -0.19 11.20 -13.61
C VAL A 5 1.00 11.99 -14.12
N GLN A 6 0.80 13.28 -14.37
CA GLN A 6 1.85 14.20 -14.81
C GLN A 6 2.29 15.09 -13.64
N ILE A 7 3.59 15.16 -13.43
CA ILE A 7 4.22 16.01 -12.42
C ILE A 7 5.06 17.05 -13.15
N GLU A 8 4.77 18.34 -12.93
CA GLU A 8 5.54 19.45 -13.47
C GLU A 8 6.51 19.97 -12.41
N GLN A 9 7.78 20.07 -12.75
CA GLN A 9 8.76 20.76 -11.92
C GLN A 9 8.74 22.24 -12.23
N ASN A 10 8.47 23.06 -11.22
CA ASN A 10 8.60 24.51 -11.37
C ASN A 10 10.10 24.89 -11.30
N THR A 11 10.76 24.99 -12.46
CA THR A 11 12.14 25.42 -12.59
C THR A 11 12.25 26.95 -12.45
N GLY A 12 11.85 27.48 -11.30
CA GLY A 12 12.12 28.87 -10.95
C GLY A 12 13.62 29.08 -10.67
N ASN A 13 14.32 29.85 -11.52
CA ASN A 13 15.71 30.27 -11.44
C ASN A 13 16.79 29.32 -12.01
N SER A 14 16.77 29.07 -13.30
CA SER A 14 17.81 28.28 -13.96
C SER A 14 18.97 29.09 -14.58
N LEU A 15 18.99 30.41 -14.50
CA LEU A 15 20.04 31.23 -15.21
C LEU A 15 21.46 31.18 -14.57
N VAL A 16 21.60 30.68 -13.36
CA VAL A 16 22.90 30.53 -12.69
C VAL A 16 23.43 29.09 -12.71
N GLN A 17 22.57 28.12 -13.01
CA GLN A 17 22.90 26.70 -13.00
C GLN A 17 23.46 26.18 -14.30
N ASP A 18 23.23 26.90 -15.40
CA ASP A 18 23.65 26.49 -16.76
C ASP A 18 25.16 26.55 -17.02
N ILE A 19 25.91 27.35 -16.26
CA ILE A 19 27.36 27.45 -16.41
C ILE A 19 28.12 26.35 -15.63
N GLY A 20 27.50 25.80 -14.59
CA GLY A 20 28.07 24.73 -13.76
C GLY A 20 27.81 23.32 -14.31
N SER A 21 26.74 23.12 -15.07
CA SER A 21 26.32 21.81 -15.58
C SER A 21 27.15 21.34 -16.79
N ALA A 22 27.78 22.25 -17.51
CA ALA A 22 28.65 21.90 -18.63
C ALA A 22 30.01 21.26 -18.21
N LEU A 23 30.35 21.30 -16.93
CA LEU A 23 31.62 20.79 -16.38
C LEU A 23 31.49 19.61 -15.44
N ALA A 24 30.28 19.16 -15.11
CA ALA A 24 30.07 18.01 -14.26
C ALA A 24 29.17 17.01 -14.97
N ASN A 25 29.58 15.74 -15.06
CA ASN A 25 28.75 14.58 -15.40
C ASN A 25 27.64 14.36 -14.32
N LYS A 26 26.81 15.38 -14.10
CA LYS A 26 25.62 15.20 -13.25
C LYS A 26 24.53 14.62 -14.12
N PRO A 27 23.87 13.54 -13.65
CA PRO A 27 22.67 13.05 -14.34
C PRO A 27 21.66 14.21 -14.46
N PRO A 28 20.86 14.24 -15.54
CA PRO A 28 19.79 15.23 -15.69
C PRO A 28 18.96 15.32 -14.42
N ALA A 29 18.47 16.51 -14.08
CA ALA A 29 17.66 16.70 -12.86
C ALA A 29 16.43 15.76 -12.83
N SER A 30 15.86 15.45 -14.00
CA SER A 30 14.81 14.48 -14.20
C SER A 30 15.19 13.06 -13.75
N ASP A 31 16.41 12.58 -14.01
CA ASP A 31 16.85 11.24 -13.59
C ASP A 31 16.90 11.11 -12.07
N ALA A 32 17.35 12.15 -11.37
CA ALA A 32 17.39 12.17 -9.91
C ALA A 32 15.96 12.13 -9.31
N GLU A 33 15.03 12.82 -9.92
CA GLU A 33 13.63 12.83 -9.49
C GLU A 33 12.93 11.50 -9.81
N ILE A 34 13.20 10.88 -10.95
CA ILE A 34 12.72 9.54 -11.29
C ILE A 34 13.20 8.54 -10.23
N GLN A 35 14.49 8.57 -9.88
CA GLN A 35 15.05 7.70 -8.84
C GLN A 35 14.42 7.95 -7.47
N LEU A 36 14.11 9.21 -7.13
CA LEU A 36 13.43 9.54 -5.88
C LEU A 36 12.01 8.97 -5.85
N ILE A 37 11.23 9.12 -6.92
CA ILE A 37 9.87 8.57 -7.04
C ILE A 37 9.90 7.05 -6.88
N GLN A 38 10.87 6.36 -7.49
CA GLN A 38 11.03 4.91 -7.42
C GLN A 38 11.77 4.43 -6.17
N SER A 39 12.16 5.34 -5.27
CA SER A 39 12.92 5.00 -4.07
C SER A 39 12.09 4.20 -3.07
N ARG A 40 12.80 3.43 -2.23
CA ARG A 40 12.18 2.71 -1.09
C ARG A 40 11.53 3.64 -0.09
N LEU A 41 11.96 4.89 -0.01
CA LEU A 41 11.40 5.88 0.89
C LEU A 41 9.98 6.26 0.45
N VAL A 42 9.80 6.64 -0.81
CA VAL A 42 8.50 7.04 -1.38
C VAL A 42 7.57 5.82 -1.49
N LEU A 43 8.05 4.72 -2.08
CA LEU A 43 7.23 3.53 -2.29
C LEU A 43 6.92 2.80 -0.98
N GLY A 44 7.87 2.76 -0.04
CA GLY A 44 7.64 2.17 1.29
C GLY A 44 6.58 2.93 2.09
N LYS A 45 6.62 4.28 2.04
CA LYS A 45 5.56 5.10 2.63
C LYS A 45 4.21 4.85 1.94
N THR A 46 4.18 4.70 0.61
CA THR A 46 2.96 4.36 -0.14
C THR A 46 2.39 3.00 0.28
N VAL A 47 3.24 1.97 0.42
CA VAL A 47 2.82 0.65 0.93
C VAL A 47 2.17 0.77 2.31
N HIS A 48 2.77 1.55 3.20
CA HIS A 48 2.26 1.77 4.56
C HIS A 48 0.94 2.57 4.56
N ASP A 49 0.90 3.71 3.86
CA ASP A 49 -0.27 4.61 3.85
C ASP A 49 -1.53 3.95 3.29
N LEU A 50 -1.37 3.04 2.34
CA LEU A 50 -2.46 2.31 1.70
C LEU A 50 -2.67 0.89 2.25
N GLY A 51 -1.81 0.44 3.16
CA GLY A 51 -1.86 -0.92 3.71
C GLY A 51 -1.71 -2.01 2.65
N LEU A 52 -0.90 -1.78 1.60
CA LEU A 52 -0.77 -2.70 0.47
C LEU A 52 -0.16 -4.05 0.85
N ASP A 53 0.55 -4.11 1.97
CA ASP A 53 1.14 -5.32 2.52
C ASP A 53 0.19 -6.11 3.46
N ILE A 54 -1.09 -5.69 3.52
CA ILE A 54 -2.13 -6.38 4.30
C ILE A 54 -3.22 -6.86 3.35
N SER A 55 -3.46 -8.17 3.32
CA SER A 55 -4.58 -8.77 2.58
C SER A 55 -5.62 -9.31 3.56
N VAL A 56 -6.87 -8.99 3.31
CA VAL A 56 -8.01 -9.52 4.06
C VAL A 56 -8.98 -10.14 3.07
N THR A 57 -9.14 -11.45 3.13
CA THR A 57 -10.04 -12.21 2.26
C THR A 57 -11.06 -12.96 3.07
N LYS A 58 -12.34 -12.89 2.66
CA LYS A 58 -13.41 -13.64 3.31
C LYS A 58 -13.27 -15.13 3.00
N ASN A 59 -13.35 -15.95 4.05
CA ASN A 59 -13.39 -17.39 3.90
C ASN A 59 -14.81 -17.81 3.48
N THR A 60 -14.95 -18.36 2.28
CA THR A 60 -16.21 -18.91 1.79
C THR A 60 -16.22 -20.43 1.92
N PHE A 61 -17.35 -20.99 2.30
CA PHE A 61 -17.49 -22.44 2.42
C PHE A 61 -17.29 -23.13 1.06
N PRO A 62 -16.41 -24.13 0.93
CA PRO A 62 -16.02 -24.70 -0.37
C PRO A 62 -17.13 -25.44 -1.11
N ILE A 63 -18.22 -25.85 -0.44
CA ILE A 63 -19.27 -26.69 -1.05
C ILE A 63 -20.43 -25.87 -1.59
N PHE A 64 -20.75 -24.71 -1.01
CA PHE A 64 -21.88 -23.86 -1.41
C PHE A 64 -21.45 -22.43 -1.79
N GLY A 65 -20.20 -22.08 -1.57
CA GLY A 65 -19.47 -20.91 -2.06
C GLY A 65 -20.24 -19.58 -2.08
N ALA A 66 -19.89 -18.76 -3.06
CA ALA A 66 -20.45 -17.42 -3.28
C ALA A 66 -21.98 -17.41 -3.50
N GLY A 67 -22.58 -18.55 -3.91
CA GLY A 67 -24.02 -18.68 -4.10
C GLY A 67 -24.79 -18.67 -2.77
N TRP A 68 -24.29 -19.41 -1.78
CA TRP A 68 -24.90 -19.47 -0.46
C TRP A 68 -24.70 -18.16 0.32
N ASP A 69 -23.52 -17.57 0.23
CA ASP A 69 -23.24 -16.28 0.85
C ASP A 69 -24.11 -15.16 0.28
N ARG A 70 -24.39 -15.21 -1.03
CA ARG A 70 -25.30 -14.26 -1.70
C ARG A 70 -26.74 -14.46 -1.22
N LEU A 71 -27.18 -15.71 -1.07
CA LEU A 71 -28.53 -16.03 -0.57
C LEU A 71 -28.72 -15.59 0.89
N MET A 72 -27.67 -15.69 1.70
CA MET A 72 -27.68 -15.31 3.13
C MET A 72 -27.35 -13.83 3.37
N GLY A 73 -27.21 -13.02 2.31
CA GLY A 73 -26.88 -11.59 2.42
C GLY A 73 -25.44 -11.29 2.85
N ARG A 74 -24.54 -12.28 2.78
CA ARG A 74 -23.13 -12.17 3.22
C ARG A 74 -22.17 -11.77 2.11
N SER A 75 -22.66 -11.47 0.92
CA SER A 75 -21.81 -11.12 -0.25
C SER A 75 -21.01 -9.84 -0.07
N ASN A 76 -21.43 -8.95 0.84
CA ASN A 76 -20.79 -7.65 1.08
C ASN A 76 -20.06 -7.59 2.44
N ASP A 77 -19.82 -8.74 3.09
CA ASP A 77 -19.08 -8.76 4.35
C ASP A 77 -17.64 -8.31 4.14
N THR A 78 -17.21 -7.34 4.93
CA THR A 78 -15.85 -6.77 4.87
C THR A 78 -15.29 -6.54 6.27
N VAL A 79 -13.98 -6.70 6.40
CA VAL A 79 -13.20 -6.31 7.58
C VAL A 79 -12.06 -5.44 7.10
N LYS A 80 -11.88 -4.27 7.71
CA LYS A 80 -10.81 -3.33 7.39
C LYS A 80 -9.75 -3.37 8.48
N VAL A 81 -8.54 -3.79 8.10
CA VAL A 81 -7.34 -3.77 8.94
C VAL A 81 -6.49 -2.59 8.50
N THR A 82 -6.10 -1.72 9.43
CA THR A 82 -5.30 -0.51 9.12
C THR A 82 -3.84 -0.63 9.54
N ASP A 83 -3.57 -1.38 10.60
CA ASP A 83 -2.22 -1.65 11.07
C ASP A 83 -2.08 -3.14 11.35
N PHE A 84 -1.00 -3.72 10.85
CA PHE A 84 -0.65 -5.10 11.12
C PHE A 84 0.86 -5.26 11.14
N VAL A 85 1.41 -5.51 12.31
CA VAL A 85 2.84 -5.68 12.55
C VAL A 85 3.09 -7.07 13.08
N LEU A 86 4.07 -7.75 12.49
CA LEU A 86 4.52 -9.08 12.89
C LEU A 86 5.96 -9.02 13.43
N PRO A 87 6.35 -9.99 14.27
CA PRO A 87 7.74 -10.19 14.66
C PRO A 87 8.63 -10.34 13.43
N LYS A 88 9.91 -9.99 13.56
CA LYS A 88 10.89 -10.16 12.47
C LYS A 88 10.93 -11.63 12.01
N GLY A 89 10.85 -11.83 10.72
CA GLY A 89 10.87 -13.17 10.09
C GLY A 89 9.51 -13.87 10.01
N ALA A 90 8.43 -13.23 10.46
CA ALA A 90 7.07 -13.78 10.41
C ALA A 90 6.23 -13.24 9.23
N ALA A 91 6.87 -12.63 8.22
CA ALA A 91 6.18 -12.21 7.00
C ALA A 91 5.56 -13.42 6.27
N ASP A 92 4.48 -13.17 5.53
CA ASP A 92 3.71 -14.15 4.77
C ASP A 92 2.96 -15.19 5.63
N GLN A 93 2.89 -14.97 6.95
CA GLN A 93 2.04 -15.77 7.82
C GLN A 93 0.57 -15.39 7.67
N THR A 94 -0.27 -16.40 7.76
CA THR A 94 -1.72 -16.29 7.64
C THR A 94 -2.38 -16.40 9.02
N PHE A 95 -3.33 -15.51 9.25
CA PHE A 95 -4.15 -15.47 10.46
C PHE A 95 -5.62 -15.62 10.09
N THR A 96 -6.40 -16.21 10.96
CA THR A 96 -7.85 -16.26 10.84
C THR A 96 -8.46 -15.24 11.79
N LEU A 97 -9.25 -14.33 11.26
CA LEU A 97 -10.07 -13.39 12.02
C LEU A 97 -11.51 -13.88 12.00
N THR A 98 -12.04 -14.20 13.17
CA THR A 98 -13.45 -14.59 13.35
C THR A 98 -14.21 -13.45 14.00
N VAL A 99 -15.32 -13.03 13.40
CA VAL A 99 -16.20 -11.98 13.92
C VAL A 99 -17.01 -12.51 15.09
N LEU A 100 -16.88 -11.91 16.26
CA LEU A 100 -17.63 -12.26 17.48
C LEU A 100 -18.83 -11.33 17.72
N GLY A 101 -18.96 -10.27 16.93
CA GLY A 101 -19.99 -9.25 17.02
C GLY A 101 -19.59 -7.97 16.28
N PRO A 102 -20.40 -6.91 16.34
CA PRO A 102 -20.18 -5.72 15.53
C PRO A 102 -18.89 -4.93 15.87
N LYS A 103 -18.33 -5.16 17.05
CA LYS A 103 -17.12 -4.47 17.52
C LYS A 103 -16.04 -5.41 18.07
N GLN A 104 -16.27 -6.72 18.03
CA GLN A 104 -15.34 -7.70 18.61
C GLN A 104 -14.98 -8.78 17.60
N TYR A 105 -13.74 -9.21 17.68
CA TYR A 105 -13.20 -10.28 16.85
C TYR A 105 -12.21 -11.15 17.64
N GLN A 106 -11.98 -12.34 17.14
CA GLN A 106 -10.91 -13.23 17.59
C GLN A 106 -9.89 -13.39 16.46
N LEU A 107 -8.62 -13.26 16.78
CA LEU A 107 -7.51 -13.52 15.89
C LEU A 107 -6.84 -14.82 16.31
N THR A 108 -6.66 -15.76 15.38
CA THR A 108 -5.97 -17.02 15.58
C THR A 108 -4.93 -17.26 14.49
N SER A 109 -3.92 -18.07 14.79
CA SER A 109 -2.95 -18.56 13.80
C SER A 109 -2.63 -20.03 14.03
N ASP A 110 -2.12 -20.70 13.00
CA ASP A 110 -1.66 -22.07 13.07
C ASP A 110 -0.48 -22.26 14.05
N ALA A 111 0.26 -21.18 14.33
CA ALA A 111 1.33 -21.16 15.33
C ALA A 111 0.84 -21.12 16.79
N GLY A 112 -0.49 -21.15 17.02
CA GLY A 112 -1.10 -21.19 18.36
C GLY A 112 -1.45 -19.83 18.95
N LEU A 113 -1.31 -18.72 18.21
CA LEU A 113 -1.86 -17.43 18.65
C LEU A 113 -3.38 -17.54 18.78
N SER A 114 -3.92 -17.05 19.89
CA SER A 114 -5.35 -16.83 20.06
C SER A 114 -5.56 -15.59 20.93
N ALA A 115 -6.16 -14.55 20.36
CA ALA A 115 -6.38 -13.26 21.02
C ALA A 115 -7.72 -12.67 20.62
N ARG A 116 -8.39 -11.97 21.54
CA ARG A 116 -9.60 -11.19 21.26
C ARG A 116 -9.25 -9.71 21.14
N GLY A 117 -9.81 -9.06 20.15
CA GLY A 117 -9.63 -7.64 19.90
C GLY A 117 -10.96 -6.90 19.76
N GLU A 118 -10.89 -5.59 19.85
CA GLU A 118 -12.01 -4.68 19.64
C GLU A 118 -11.71 -3.74 18.48
N VAL A 119 -12.75 -3.39 17.72
CA VAL A 119 -12.66 -2.42 16.63
C VAL A 119 -12.21 -1.06 17.16
N GLY A 120 -11.21 -0.47 16.49
CA GLY A 120 -10.62 0.81 16.88
C GLY A 120 -9.57 0.74 17.98
N GLN A 121 -9.28 -0.46 18.51
CA GLN A 121 -8.23 -0.66 19.51
C GLN A 121 -7.09 -1.51 18.97
N MET A 122 -5.86 -1.19 19.39
CA MET A 122 -4.69 -1.98 19.03
C MET A 122 -4.68 -3.29 19.84
N LEU A 123 -4.81 -4.42 19.17
CA LEU A 123 -4.55 -5.73 19.74
C LEU A 123 -3.04 -5.99 19.70
N THR A 124 -2.47 -6.35 20.85
CA THR A 124 -1.04 -6.73 20.92
C THR A 124 -0.91 -8.03 21.73
N LYS A 125 -0.34 -9.07 21.10
CA LYS A 125 -0.06 -10.36 21.74
C LYS A 125 1.05 -11.11 21.03
N ASP A 126 1.98 -11.68 21.79
CA ASP A 126 3.08 -12.53 21.28
C ASP A 126 3.90 -11.86 20.16
N GLY A 127 4.08 -10.53 20.23
CA GLY A 127 4.79 -9.74 19.24
C GLY A 127 3.97 -9.40 17.97
N VAL A 128 2.75 -9.90 17.88
CA VAL A 128 1.78 -9.51 16.84
C VAL A 128 1.00 -8.30 17.32
N SER A 129 0.92 -7.26 16.50
CA SER A 129 0.06 -6.10 16.75
C SER A 129 -0.84 -5.86 15.55
N MET A 130 -2.15 -5.70 15.79
CA MET A 130 -3.14 -5.49 14.73
C MET A 130 -4.21 -4.49 15.16
N MET A 131 -4.62 -3.61 14.27
CA MET A 131 -5.77 -2.74 14.45
C MET A 131 -6.82 -2.97 13.36
N VAL A 132 -8.01 -3.35 13.80
CA VAL A 132 -9.20 -3.44 12.93
C VAL A 132 -9.97 -2.13 13.07
N SER A 133 -10.13 -1.39 11.96
CA SER A 133 -10.83 -0.10 11.95
C SER A 133 -12.33 -0.22 11.70
N ALA A 134 -12.76 -1.28 11.01
CA ALA A 134 -14.19 -1.52 10.76
C ALA A 134 -14.48 -3.01 10.53
N ILE A 135 -15.65 -3.44 10.97
CA ILE A 135 -16.25 -4.76 10.69
C ILE A 135 -17.64 -4.52 10.12
N HIS A 136 -17.85 -4.96 8.88
CA HIS A 136 -19.16 -5.03 8.23
C HIS A 136 -19.41 -6.48 7.85
N ALA A 137 -19.64 -7.33 8.84
CA ALA A 137 -19.87 -8.74 8.68
C ALA A 137 -20.72 -9.28 9.82
N GLN A 138 -21.40 -10.40 9.58
CA GLN A 138 -22.21 -11.06 10.59
C GLN A 138 -21.31 -11.81 11.58
N GLU A 139 -21.82 -12.01 12.78
CA GLU A 139 -21.20 -12.88 13.79
C GLU A 139 -20.95 -14.28 13.22
N GLY A 140 -19.78 -14.85 13.51
CA GLY A 140 -19.29 -16.11 12.95
C GLY A 140 -18.67 -15.97 11.55
N GLY A 141 -18.62 -14.78 10.96
CA GLY A 141 -17.90 -14.54 9.71
C GLY A 141 -16.40 -14.73 9.90
N GLU A 142 -15.76 -15.47 8.99
CA GLU A 142 -14.33 -15.73 9.04
C GLU A 142 -13.61 -15.06 7.89
N PHE A 143 -12.45 -14.49 8.19
CA PHE A 143 -11.56 -13.81 7.24
C PHE A 143 -10.13 -14.29 7.40
N THR A 144 -9.49 -14.52 6.29
CA THR A 144 -8.04 -14.76 6.25
C THR A 144 -7.33 -13.43 6.16
N VAL A 145 -6.44 -13.15 7.12
CA VAL A 145 -5.60 -11.96 7.15
C VAL A 145 -4.16 -12.38 6.93
N THR A 146 -3.52 -11.80 5.92
CA THR A 146 -2.12 -12.10 5.59
C THR A 146 -1.32 -10.80 5.58
N LYS A 147 -0.14 -10.81 6.22
CA LYS A 147 0.83 -9.72 6.17
C LYS A 147 1.96 -10.11 5.23
N PHE A 148 2.05 -9.44 4.09
CA PHE A 148 3.15 -9.63 3.15
C PHE A 148 4.41 -8.87 3.56
N SER A 149 5.54 -9.29 3.02
CA SER A 149 6.80 -8.56 3.17
C SER A 149 6.69 -7.16 2.54
N THR A 150 6.92 -6.12 3.33
CA THR A 150 6.92 -4.73 2.84
C THR A 150 7.93 -4.55 1.70
N LEU A 151 9.12 -5.19 1.80
CA LEU A 151 10.11 -5.15 0.73
C LEU A 151 9.61 -5.84 -0.54
N GLY A 152 8.91 -6.96 -0.42
CA GLY A 152 8.27 -7.65 -1.54
C GLY A 152 7.24 -6.75 -2.23
N MET A 153 6.43 -6.03 -1.47
CA MET A 153 5.46 -5.07 -2.01
C MET A 153 6.11 -3.86 -2.67
N ILE A 154 7.21 -3.33 -2.11
CA ILE A 154 7.99 -2.26 -2.76
C ILE A 154 8.52 -2.74 -4.12
N ASN A 155 9.10 -3.93 -4.20
CA ASN A 155 9.57 -4.50 -5.45
C ASN A 155 8.43 -4.70 -6.46
N ASN A 156 7.26 -5.13 -5.98
CA ASN A 156 6.06 -5.24 -6.82
C ASN A 156 5.64 -3.89 -7.40
N LEU A 157 5.61 -2.84 -6.56
CA LEU A 157 5.31 -1.48 -7.03
C LEU A 157 6.36 -1.02 -8.05
N GLN A 158 7.65 -1.22 -7.81
CA GLN A 158 8.72 -0.86 -8.75
C GLN A 158 8.58 -1.54 -10.12
N ASN A 159 8.21 -2.81 -10.14
CA ASN A 159 8.06 -3.57 -11.38
C ASN A 159 6.84 -3.13 -12.21
N ASN A 160 5.82 -2.59 -11.57
CA ASN A 160 4.58 -2.14 -12.22
C ASN A 160 4.51 -0.63 -12.44
N LEU A 161 5.47 0.14 -11.89
CA LEU A 161 5.56 1.59 -12.02
C LEU A 161 6.57 1.98 -13.10
N THR A 162 6.12 2.67 -14.11
CA THR A 162 6.97 3.31 -15.11
C THR A 162 6.94 4.82 -14.89
N VAL A 163 8.12 5.43 -14.77
CA VAL A 163 8.29 6.89 -14.66
C VAL A 163 9.18 7.35 -15.81
N THR A 164 8.70 8.29 -16.60
CA THR A 164 9.43 8.82 -17.77
C THR A 164 9.35 10.33 -17.83
N GLU A 165 10.35 10.98 -18.39
CA GLU A 165 10.28 12.39 -18.72
C GLU A 165 9.50 12.59 -20.02
N ASN A 166 8.57 13.53 -20.02
CA ASN A 166 7.72 13.83 -21.18
C ASN A 166 8.35 14.93 -22.03
N GLY A 167 9.17 14.53 -23.01
CA GLY A 167 10.01 15.42 -23.81
C GLY A 167 11.43 15.50 -23.25
N LYS A 168 12.35 16.03 -24.04
CA LYS A 168 13.75 16.15 -23.64
C LYS A 168 13.96 17.43 -22.82
N ASP A 169 14.54 17.28 -21.62
CA ASP A 169 14.89 18.37 -20.70
C ASP A 169 13.70 19.28 -20.32
N THR A 170 12.48 18.74 -20.28
CA THR A 170 11.26 19.50 -19.94
C THR A 170 11.02 19.59 -18.44
N GLY A 171 11.60 18.68 -17.65
CA GLY A 171 11.28 18.53 -16.23
C GLY A 171 9.86 18.02 -15.94
N VAL A 172 9.10 17.65 -16.98
CA VAL A 172 7.74 17.09 -16.84
C VAL A 172 7.84 15.57 -16.77
N LEU A 173 7.41 14.98 -15.63
CA LEU A 173 7.44 13.55 -15.42
C LEU A 173 6.05 12.95 -15.57
N SER A 174 6.00 11.83 -16.28
CA SER A 174 4.80 11.02 -16.43
C SER A 174 4.96 9.71 -15.68
N MET A 175 3.93 9.32 -14.92
CA MET A 175 3.88 8.06 -14.19
C MET A 175 2.77 7.19 -14.74
N THR A 176 3.09 5.94 -15.02
CA THR A 176 2.12 4.91 -15.44
C THR A 176 2.23 3.72 -14.50
N PHE A 177 1.10 3.21 -14.04
CA PHE A 177 1.05 2.01 -13.20
C PHE A 177 0.16 0.95 -13.85
N THR A 178 0.67 -0.28 -13.93
CA THR A 178 -0.04 -1.42 -14.51
C THR A 178 -0.65 -2.27 -13.41
N GLY A 179 -1.94 -2.58 -13.53
CA GLY A 179 -2.67 -3.41 -12.56
C GLY A 179 -4.08 -3.75 -13.05
N GLU A 180 -4.82 -4.48 -12.21
CA GLU A 180 -6.16 -4.97 -12.57
C GLU A 180 -7.28 -4.03 -12.09
N ASP A 181 -7.11 -3.41 -10.93
CA ASP A 181 -8.11 -2.53 -10.29
C ASP A 181 -7.79 -1.05 -10.53
N LYS A 182 -8.68 -0.37 -11.25
CA LYS A 182 -8.52 1.06 -11.61
C LYS A 182 -8.52 1.99 -10.39
N ASP A 183 -9.33 1.70 -9.39
CA ASP A 183 -9.42 2.53 -8.19
C ASP A 183 -8.16 2.37 -7.35
N GLN A 184 -7.66 1.15 -7.21
CA GLN A 184 -6.39 0.88 -6.53
C GLN A 184 -5.21 1.53 -7.27
N ILE A 185 -5.15 1.46 -8.60
CA ILE A 185 -4.12 2.13 -9.42
C ILE A 185 -4.12 3.63 -9.17
N ARG A 186 -5.30 4.26 -9.22
CA ARG A 186 -5.44 5.69 -8.94
C ARG A 186 -4.94 6.05 -7.54
N ASP A 187 -5.32 5.28 -6.54
CA ASP A 187 -4.93 5.55 -5.15
C ASP A 187 -3.43 5.37 -4.93
N ILE A 188 -2.81 4.36 -5.58
CA ILE A 188 -1.35 4.15 -5.59
C ILE A 188 -0.64 5.36 -6.20
N LEU A 189 -1.02 5.79 -7.41
CA LEU A 189 -0.38 6.91 -8.10
C LEU A 189 -0.54 8.23 -7.32
N ASN A 190 -1.71 8.48 -6.74
CA ASN A 190 -1.95 9.65 -5.89
C ASN A 190 -1.10 9.61 -4.62
N SER A 191 -0.95 8.45 -3.98
CA SER A 191 -0.12 8.30 -2.79
C SER A 191 1.37 8.48 -3.11
N ILE A 192 1.86 7.91 -4.22
CA ILE A 192 3.24 8.10 -4.69
C ILE A 192 3.50 9.60 -4.94
N THR A 193 2.59 10.27 -5.65
CA THR A 193 2.70 11.71 -5.94
C THR A 193 2.80 12.54 -4.66
N ARG A 194 1.90 12.30 -3.71
CA ARG A 194 1.91 13.00 -2.42
C ARG A 194 3.20 12.75 -1.65
N ASN A 195 3.62 11.50 -1.53
CA ASN A 195 4.81 11.12 -0.78
C ASN A 195 6.10 11.66 -1.43
N TYR A 196 6.16 11.70 -2.76
CA TYR A 196 7.24 12.34 -3.49
C TYR A 196 7.29 13.86 -3.20
N LEU A 197 6.15 14.56 -3.26
CA LEU A 197 6.09 15.99 -2.99
C LEU A 197 6.51 16.33 -1.56
N GLU A 198 6.08 15.56 -0.57
CA GLU A 198 6.50 15.70 0.83
C GLU A 198 8.03 15.57 0.96
N GLN A 199 8.62 14.52 0.36
CA GLN A 199 10.07 14.31 0.38
C GLN A 199 10.84 15.41 -0.35
N ASN A 200 10.30 15.94 -1.45
CA ASN A 200 10.94 17.02 -2.18
C ASN A 200 10.97 18.33 -1.38
N VAL A 201 9.91 18.61 -0.60
CA VAL A 201 9.85 19.77 0.30
C VAL A 201 10.84 19.61 1.44
N GLU A 202 10.88 18.46 2.11
CA GLU A 202 11.82 18.18 3.21
C GLU A 202 13.28 18.31 2.77
N ARG A 203 13.61 17.90 1.55
CA ARG A 203 14.96 17.97 1.00
C ARG A 203 15.40 19.40 0.67
N LYS A 204 14.47 20.31 0.44
CA LYS A 204 14.73 21.73 0.06
C LYS A 204 14.65 22.70 1.25
N SER A 205 14.24 22.23 2.45
CA SER A 205 14.16 22.99 3.69
C SER A 205 15.45 22.90 4.47
#